data_c32f1c28951e96806bd7053d28ca9fd3
#
_entry.id   c32f1c28951e96806bd7053d28ca9fd3
#
_cell.length_a   1.000
_cell.length_b   1.000
_cell.length_c   1.000
_cell.angle_alpha   90.00
_cell.angle_beta   90.00
_cell.angle_gamma   90.00
#
_symmetry.space_group_name_H-M   'P 1'
#
loop_
_entity.id
_entity.type
_entity.pdbx_description
1 polymer ?
#
loop_
_entity_poly.entity_id
_entity_poly.type
_entity_poly.pdbx_seq_one_letter_code
_entity_poly.pdbx_strand_id
1 'polypeptide(L)'
;MKEFRSLYPDVTLQMHQGSPEQIASLAAAGEVDFAITTENFELSNDLIMMPCYKWNRSIVVPEGHPLADADEISLELLGQYPIVTYVFWATGRSTLDEAFKKAEVNPNVVFTATDADVIKSYVKLGLGIGIVAGMAFDPIADEGLVNMSASHLFDSSVTHIGFRRGTFLRKYMLDFIEKFAPHLDHWRVKDAVALSTGKERIEFFNELELPTR
;
A
#
# COMPACT_ATOMS: atom_id res chain seq x y z
N MET A 1 -10.40 11.78 -4.49
CA MET A 1 -11.74 11.21 -4.78
C MET A 1 -12.84 12.28 -4.86
N LYS A 2 -13.02 13.17 -3.86
CA LYS A 2 -14.05 14.21 -3.86
C LYS A 2 -13.98 15.13 -5.09
N GLU A 3 -12.80 15.64 -5.42
CA GLU A 3 -12.57 16.48 -6.60
C GLU A 3 -12.87 15.76 -7.92
N PHE A 4 -12.46 14.49 -8.04
CA PHE A 4 -12.72 13.68 -9.23
C PHE A 4 -14.23 13.52 -9.47
N ARG A 5 -15.00 13.22 -8.43
CA ARG A 5 -16.47 13.14 -8.52
C ARG A 5 -17.11 14.46 -8.93
N SER A 6 -16.53 15.60 -8.52
CA SER A 6 -17.04 16.92 -8.93
C SER A 6 -16.76 17.21 -10.40
N LEU A 7 -15.63 16.72 -10.95
CA LEU A 7 -15.28 16.88 -12.37
C LEU A 7 -16.06 15.92 -13.29
N TYR A 8 -16.37 14.74 -12.76
CA TYR A 8 -17.02 13.66 -13.52
C TYR A 8 -18.24 13.12 -12.76
N PRO A 9 -19.33 13.91 -12.64
CA PRO A 9 -20.51 13.52 -11.85
C PRO A 9 -21.22 12.28 -12.41
N ASP A 10 -21.11 12.03 -13.71
CA ASP A 10 -21.71 10.88 -14.39
C ASP A 10 -20.86 9.60 -14.34
N VAL A 11 -19.63 9.68 -13.78
CA VAL A 11 -18.75 8.52 -13.60
C VAL A 11 -19.01 7.90 -12.24
N THR A 12 -19.48 6.67 -12.23
CA THR A 12 -19.66 5.89 -11.01
C THR A 12 -18.34 5.26 -10.59
N LEU A 13 -17.93 5.48 -9.33
CA LEU A 13 -16.78 4.84 -8.74
C LEU A 13 -17.23 3.63 -7.92
N GLN A 14 -16.75 2.45 -8.30
CA GLN A 14 -16.92 1.22 -7.53
C GLN A 14 -15.54 0.79 -7.02
N MET A 15 -15.44 0.47 -5.73
CA MET A 15 -14.19 0.04 -5.11
C MET A 15 -14.32 -1.39 -4.61
N HIS A 16 -13.34 -2.20 -4.97
CA HIS A 16 -13.17 -3.57 -4.51
C HIS A 16 -11.93 -3.66 -3.65
N GLN A 17 -12.01 -4.37 -2.54
CA GLN A 17 -10.86 -4.68 -1.68
C GLN A 17 -10.51 -6.15 -1.79
N GLY A 18 -9.21 -6.47 -1.69
CA GLY A 18 -8.74 -7.84 -1.75
C GLY A 18 -7.23 -7.91 -1.56
N SER A 19 -6.67 -9.12 -1.66
CA SER A 19 -5.22 -9.26 -1.71
C SER A 19 -4.66 -8.65 -3.00
N PRO A 20 -3.36 -8.25 -3.02
CA PRO A 20 -2.73 -7.73 -4.23
C PRO A 20 -2.95 -8.62 -5.46
N GLU A 21 -2.84 -9.95 -5.31
CA GLU A 21 -3.04 -10.91 -6.40
C GLU A 21 -4.49 -10.94 -6.89
N GLN A 22 -5.46 -10.86 -5.98
CA GLN A 22 -6.88 -10.82 -6.36
C GLN A 22 -7.18 -9.56 -7.16
N ILE A 23 -6.70 -8.39 -6.70
CA ILE A 23 -6.89 -7.12 -7.37
C ILE A 23 -6.20 -7.10 -8.74
N ALA A 24 -4.97 -7.60 -8.84
CA ALA A 24 -4.24 -7.72 -10.10
C ALA A 24 -4.99 -8.63 -11.10
N SER A 25 -5.55 -9.75 -10.61
CA SER A 25 -6.34 -10.67 -11.44
C SER A 25 -7.61 -10.01 -11.99
N LEU A 26 -8.35 -9.25 -11.18
CA LEU A 26 -9.54 -8.49 -11.61
C LEU A 26 -9.18 -7.47 -12.69
N ALA A 27 -8.06 -6.76 -12.53
CA ALA A 27 -7.61 -5.79 -13.53
C ALA A 27 -7.15 -6.47 -14.83
N ALA A 28 -6.43 -7.58 -14.75
CA ALA A 28 -6.00 -8.36 -15.92
C ALA A 28 -7.20 -8.94 -16.68
N ALA A 29 -8.23 -9.38 -15.97
CA ALA A 29 -9.49 -9.85 -16.57
C ALA A 29 -10.32 -8.70 -17.19
N GLY A 30 -10.03 -7.43 -16.84
CA GLY A 30 -10.79 -6.26 -17.26
C GLY A 30 -12.12 -6.10 -16.52
N GLU A 31 -12.25 -6.72 -15.34
CA GLU A 31 -13.41 -6.58 -14.46
C GLU A 31 -13.38 -5.27 -13.69
N VAL A 32 -12.19 -4.68 -13.52
CA VAL A 32 -11.98 -3.34 -12.96
C VAL A 32 -11.10 -2.52 -13.89
N ASP A 33 -11.29 -1.19 -13.87
CA ASP A 33 -10.50 -0.27 -14.70
C ASP A 33 -9.07 -0.10 -14.19
N PHE A 34 -8.89 -0.12 -12.86
CA PHE A 34 -7.59 0.06 -12.19
C PHE A 34 -7.37 -0.94 -11.08
N ALA A 35 -6.11 -1.33 -10.93
CA ALA A 35 -5.56 -1.96 -9.73
C ALA A 35 -4.70 -0.95 -8.99
N ILE A 36 -4.92 -0.77 -7.68
CA ILE A 36 -4.04 0.00 -6.81
C ILE A 36 -3.47 -0.98 -5.80
N THR A 37 -2.16 -1.24 -5.88
CA THR A 37 -1.50 -2.27 -5.07
C THR A 37 -0.18 -1.77 -4.51
N THR A 38 0.28 -2.42 -3.45
CA THR A 38 1.60 -2.19 -2.85
C THR A 38 2.67 -3.15 -3.39
N GLU A 39 2.26 -4.08 -4.24
CA GLU A 39 3.16 -5.01 -4.94
C GLU A 39 3.27 -4.63 -6.40
N ASN A 40 4.46 -4.83 -6.97
CA ASN A 40 4.71 -4.60 -8.38
C ASN A 40 4.43 -5.89 -9.15
N PHE A 41 3.33 -5.92 -9.90
CA PHE A 41 2.95 -7.01 -10.81
C PHE A 41 3.46 -6.81 -12.23
N GLU A 42 4.52 -6.05 -12.45
CA GLU A 42 5.08 -5.80 -13.80
C GLU A 42 5.55 -7.09 -14.51
N LEU A 43 5.75 -8.17 -13.77
CA LEU A 43 6.00 -9.49 -14.33
C LEU A 43 4.77 -10.10 -15.00
N SER A 44 3.58 -9.57 -14.75
CA SER A 44 2.38 -9.90 -15.52
C SER A 44 2.43 -9.14 -16.85
N ASN A 45 2.54 -9.84 -17.97
CA ASN A 45 2.49 -9.21 -19.30
C ASN A 45 1.13 -8.54 -19.60
N ASP A 46 0.14 -8.75 -18.76
CA ASP A 46 -1.24 -8.31 -18.96
C ASP A 46 -1.53 -6.95 -18.33
N LEU A 47 -0.67 -6.48 -17.42
CA LEU A 47 -0.83 -5.21 -16.73
C LEU A 47 0.26 -4.20 -17.08
N ILE A 48 -0.10 -2.94 -17.06
CA ILE A 48 0.81 -1.79 -17.05
C ILE A 48 0.73 -1.20 -15.66
N MET A 49 1.82 -1.29 -14.90
CA MET A 49 1.92 -0.80 -13.53
C MET A 49 2.80 0.45 -13.50
N MET A 50 2.39 1.45 -12.74
CA MET A 50 3.10 2.74 -12.61
C MET A 50 3.25 3.09 -11.14
N PRO A 51 4.46 3.48 -10.68
CA PRO A 51 4.69 3.81 -9.28
C PRO A 51 4.08 5.17 -8.91
N CYS A 52 3.39 5.22 -7.78
CA CYS A 52 2.67 6.41 -7.34
C CYS A 52 3.35 7.14 -6.19
N TYR A 53 3.65 6.46 -5.09
CA TYR A 53 4.29 7.05 -3.92
C TYR A 53 4.92 5.97 -3.03
N LYS A 54 5.95 6.38 -2.29
CA LYS A 54 6.56 5.58 -1.22
C LYS A 54 5.78 5.79 0.08
N TRP A 55 5.77 4.78 0.93
CA TRP A 55 5.23 4.87 2.28
C TRP A 55 5.97 3.93 3.22
N ASN A 56 5.96 4.29 4.50
CA ASN A 56 6.59 3.52 5.55
C ASN A 56 5.54 2.89 6.47
N ARG A 57 5.95 1.87 7.20
CA ARG A 57 5.11 1.26 8.23
C ARG A 57 5.19 2.07 9.52
N SER A 58 4.12 1.94 10.29
CA SER A 58 4.02 2.41 11.67
C SER A 58 3.56 1.30 12.58
N ILE A 59 3.97 1.40 13.83
CA ILE A 59 3.44 0.60 14.92
C ILE A 59 2.35 1.40 15.59
N VAL A 60 1.19 0.77 15.78
CA VAL A 60 0.04 1.37 16.45
C VAL A 60 -0.28 0.57 17.70
N VAL A 61 -0.42 1.26 18.82
CA VAL A 61 -0.71 0.66 20.13
C VAL A 61 -1.77 1.48 20.86
N PRO A 62 -2.51 0.92 21.83
CA PRO A 62 -3.37 1.70 22.70
C PRO A 62 -2.57 2.73 23.51
N GLU A 63 -3.19 3.84 23.88
CA GLU A 63 -2.61 4.77 24.84
C GLU A 63 -2.25 4.04 26.14
N GLY A 64 -1.08 4.37 26.71
CA GLY A 64 -0.55 3.73 27.92
C GLY A 64 0.07 2.35 27.69
N HIS A 65 0.18 1.89 26.44
CA HIS A 65 0.92 0.66 26.13
C HIS A 65 2.44 0.87 26.36
N PRO A 66 3.18 -0.09 26.96
CA PRO A 66 4.61 0.06 27.26
C PRO A 66 5.49 0.44 26.07
N LEU A 67 5.15 0.02 24.85
CA LEU A 67 5.88 0.40 23.64
C LEU A 67 5.80 1.90 23.33
N ALA A 68 4.76 2.60 23.78
CA ALA A 68 4.62 4.04 23.54
C ALA A 68 5.69 4.87 24.27
N ASP A 69 6.23 4.33 25.37
CA ASP A 69 7.26 4.96 26.22
C ASP A 69 8.65 4.35 25.98
N ALA A 70 8.81 3.47 24.99
CA ALA A 70 10.11 2.85 24.68
C ALA A 70 11.05 3.86 24.01
N ASP A 71 12.32 3.91 24.46
CA ASP A 71 13.33 4.80 23.88
C ASP A 71 13.62 4.45 22.42
N GLU A 72 13.58 3.16 22.09
CA GLU A 72 13.83 2.63 20.75
C GLU A 72 12.96 1.38 20.50
N ILE A 73 12.35 1.32 19.33
CA ILE A 73 11.60 0.16 18.88
C ILE A 73 12.50 -0.71 18.01
N SER A 74 12.62 -2.01 18.35
CA SER A 74 13.35 -3.00 17.56
C SER A 74 12.43 -4.17 17.16
N LEU A 75 12.87 -4.98 16.19
CA LEU A 75 12.11 -6.16 15.75
C LEU A 75 12.03 -7.21 16.87
N GLU A 76 13.08 -7.34 17.69
CA GLU A 76 13.11 -8.23 18.86
C GLU A 76 12.09 -7.79 19.91
N LEU A 77 11.95 -6.47 20.12
CA LEU A 77 10.96 -5.93 21.04
C LEU A 77 9.54 -6.15 20.51
N LEU A 78 9.29 -5.91 19.22
CA LEU A 78 8.00 -6.17 18.59
C LEU A 78 7.62 -7.66 18.65
N GLY A 79 8.59 -8.56 18.48
CA GLY A 79 8.39 -10.02 18.56
C GLY A 79 7.90 -10.51 19.93
N GLN A 80 8.01 -9.71 20.99
CA GLN A 80 7.52 -10.06 22.33
C GLN A 80 6.02 -9.84 22.51
N TYR A 81 5.36 -9.15 21.58
CA TYR A 81 3.94 -8.82 21.64
C TYR A 81 3.13 -9.58 20.58
N PRO A 82 1.84 -9.85 20.84
CA PRO A 82 0.93 -10.28 19.80
C PRO A 82 0.82 -9.21 18.73
N ILE A 83 0.87 -9.60 17.45
CA ILE A 83 0.85 -8.67 16.30
C ILE A 83 -0.46 -8.83 15.53
N VAL A 84 -1.05 -7.69 15.18
CA VAL A 84 -2.19 -7.54 14.28
C VAL A 84 -1.71 -6.81 13.03
N THR A 85 -1.86 -7.40 11.83
CA THR A 85 -1.34 -6.79 10.60
C THR A 85 -2.15 -7.19 9.37
N TYR A 86 -1.63 -6.92 8.17
CA TYR A 86 -2.30 -7.27 6.91
C TYR A 86 -2.18 -8.77 6.58
N VAL A 87 -3.21 -9.33 5.92
CA VAL A 87 -3.26 -10.75 5.51
C VAL A 87 -2.11 -11.20 4.61
N PHE A 88 -1.47 -10.27 3.89
CA PHE A 88 -0.37 -10.53 2.95
C PHE A 88 1.02 -10.35 3.58
N TRP A 89 1.13 -10.26 4.91
CA TRP A 89 2.42 -10.08 5.57
C TRP A 89 3.40 -11.24 5.32
N ALA A 90 2.89 -12.47 5.19
CA ALA A 90 3.68 -13.70 5.07
C ALA A 90 3.74 -14.23 3.63
N THR A 91 3.55 -13.38 2.61
CA THR A 91 3.59 -13.81 1.20
C THR A 91 5.00 -14.15 0.69
N GLY A 92 6.03 -13.94 1.52
CA GLY A 92 7.44 -14.10 1.14
C GLY A 92 7.98 -12.97 0.25
N ARG A 93 7.15 -11.97 -0.04
CA ARG A 93 7.48 -10.77 -0.83
C ARG A 93 7.24 -9.49 -0.03
N SER A 94 6.73 -9.60 1.18
CA SER A 94 6.48 -8.46 2.05
C SER A 94 7.76 -7.99 2.71
N THR A 95 8.05 -6.71 2.65
CA THR A 95 9.19 -6.11 3.37
C THR A 95 9.13 -6.36 4.88
N LEU A 96 7.94 -6.60 5.42
CA LEU A 96 7.73 -6.97 6.82
C LEU A 96 8.25 -8.39 7.12
N ASP A 97 7.86 -9.36 6.31
CA ASP A 97 8.31 -10.76 6.44
C ASP A 97 9.84 -10.86 6.27
N GLU A 98 10.38 -10.14 5.29
CA GLU A 98 11.84 -10.08 5.06
C GLU A 98 12.60 -9.48 6.24
N ALA A 99 12.09 -8.41 6.85
CA ALA A 99 12.73 -7.77 8.00
C ALA A 99 12.79 -8.71 9.20
N PHE A 100 11.68 -9.36 9.56
CA PHE A 100 11.64 -10.32 10.66
C PHE A 100 12.54 -11.55 10.40
N LYS A 101 12.57 -12.06 9.18
CA LYS A 101 13.48 -13.16 8.80
C LYS A 101 14.95 -12.77 8.91
N LYS A 102 15.32 -11.58 8.44
CA LYS A 102 16.70 -11.06 8.55
C LYS A 102 17.15 -10.90 10.00
N ALA A 103 16.24 -10.49 10.89
CA ALA A 103 16.51 -10.33 12.31
C ALA A 103 16.47 -11.67 13.09
N GLU A 104 16.12 -12.78 12.42
CA GLU A 104 15.91 -14.09 13.05
C GLU A 104 14.82 -14.06 14.15
N VAL A 105 13.87 -13.12 14.04
CA VAL A 105 12.72 -12.97 14.95
C VAL A 105 11.51 -13.65 14.35
N ASN A 106 10.84 -14.49 15.13
CA ASN A 106 9.57 -15.10 14.73
C ASN A 106 8.38 -14.29 15.28
N PRO A 107 7.68 -13.49 14.46
CA PRO A 107 6.60 -12.64 14.93
C PRO A 107 5.38 -13.47 15.36
N ASN A 108 4.77 -13.13 16.49
CA ASN A 108 3.53 -13.74 16.96
C ASN A 108 2.31 -13.05 16.34
N VAL A 109 2.01 -13.32 15.06
CA VAL A 109 0.85 -12.74 14.38
C VAL A 109 -0.42 -13.49 14.80
N VAL A 110 -1.29 -12.80 15.55
CA VAL A 110 -2.52 -13.36 16.13
C VAL A 110 -3.77 -13.03 15.32
N PHE A 111 -3.73 -11.96 14.50
CA PHE A 111 -4.86 -11.59 13.65
C PHE A 111 -4.37 -10.84 12.40
N THR A 112 -5.07 -11.08 11.29
CA THR A 112 -4.80 -10.39 10.02
C THR A 112 -6.07 -9.87 9.38
N ALA A 113 -5.97 -8.70 8.71
CA ALA A 113 -7.06 -8.10 7.95
C ALA A 113 -6.54 -7.48 6.64
N THR A 114 -7.43 -7.22 5.70
CA THR A 114 -7.11 -6.50 4.47
C THR A 114 -7.12 -4.99 4.65
N ASP A 115 -7.76 -4.49 5.71
CA ASP A 115 -8.04 -3.09 5.96
C ASP A 115 -7.38 -2.61 7.27
N ALA A 116 -6.76 -1.42 7.21
CA ALA A 116 -6.09 -0.82 8.37
C ALA A 116 -7.08 -0.44 9.49
N ASP A 117 -8.30 -0.03 9.15
CA ASP A 117 -9.28 0.37 10.17
C ASP A 117 -9.74 -0.83 10.99
N VAL A 118 -9.83 -2.01 10.37
CA VAL A 118 -10.08 -3.27 11.06
C VAL A 118 -8.91 -3.60 11.99
N ILE A 119 -7.66 -3.50 11.51
CA ILE A 119 -6.46 -3.72 12.32
C ILE A 119 -6.47 -2.78 13.55
N LYS A 120 -6.65 -1.48 13.34
CA LYS A 120 -6.69 -0.48 14.40
C LYS A 120 -7.81 -0.75 15.42
N SER A 121 -8.96 -1.20 14.95
CA SER A 121 -10.09 -1.57 15.83
C SER A 121 -9.72 -2.72 16.79
N TYR A 122 -9.05 -3.75 16.28
CA TYR A 122 -8.60 -4.88 17.13
C TYR A 122 -7.44 -4.48 18.05
N VAL A 123 -6.59 -3.55 17.64
CA VAL A 123 -5.57 -2.94 18.52
C VAL A 123 -6.24 -2.19 19.67
N LYS A 124 -7.27 -1.38 19.41
CA LYS A 124 -8.07 -0.69 20.44
C LYS A 124 -8.70 -1.66 21.44
N LEU A 125 -9.08 -2.86 20.99
CA LEU A 125 -9.62 -3.92 21.83
C LEU A 125 -8.54 -4.69 22.62
N GLY A 126 -7.26 -4.35 22.47
CA GLY A 126 -6.16 -4.96 23.20
C GLY A 126 -5.74 -6.34 22.68
N LEU A 127 -6.07 -6.69 21.42
CA LEU A 127 -5.70 -7.99 20.85
C LEU A 127 -4.19 -8.10 20.61
N GLY A 128 -3.50 -6.98 20.42
CA GLY A 128 -2.07 -6.91 20.18
C GLY A 128 -1.65 -5.54 19.68
N ILE A 129 -0.40 -5.44 19.25
CA ILE A 129 0.14 -4.24 18.58
C ILE A 129 -0.20 -4.28 17.09
N GLY A 130 -0.47 -3.12 16.48
CA GLY A 130 -0.75 -3.01 15.05
C GLY A 130 0.50 -2.69 14.24
N ILE A 131 0.72 -3.37 13.10
CA ILE A 131 1.68 -2.94 12.09
C ILE A 131 0.89 -2.56 10.84
N VAL A 132 0.84 -1.25 10.55
CA VAL A 132 0.03 -0.68 9.46
C VAL A 132 0.85 0.24 8.56
N ALA A 133 0.30 0.65 7.43
CA ALA A 133 0.85 1.76 6.65
C ALA A 133 0.73 3.05 7.46
N GLY A 134 1.82 3.81 7.60
CA GLY A 134 1.85 5.02 8.44
C GLY A 134 0.80 6.05 8.02
N MET A 135 0.53 6.16 6.72
CA MET A 135 -0.50 7.05 6.18
C MET A 135 -1.95 6.62 6.48
N ALA A 136 -2.15 5.41 7.01
CA ALA A 136 -3.48 4.93 7.41
C ALA A 136 -3.88 5.39 8.82
N PHE A 137 -2.99 6.06 9.55
CA PHE A 137 -3.26 6.63 10.85
C PHE A 137 -3.75 8.07 10.74
N ASP A 138 -4.89 8.36 11.35
CA ASP A 138 -5.46 9.70 11.46
C ASP A 138 -5.61 10.05 12.95
N PRO A 139 -4.87 11.05 13.46
CA PRO A 139 -4.89 11.40 14.90
C PRO A 139 -6.29 11.74 15.44
N ILE A 140 -7.21 12.18 14.56
CA ILE A 140 -8.58 12.53 14.96
C ILE A 140 -9.47 11.29 15.00
N ALA A 141 -9.43 10.47 13.92
CA ALA A 141 -10.25 9.27 13.81
C ALA A 141 -9.75 8.13 14.73
N ASP A 142 -8.46 8.11 15.01
CA ASP A 142 -7.78 7.06 15.77
C ASP A 142 -7.47 7.49 17.24
N GLU A 143 -8.26 8.40 17.80
CA GLU A 143 -8.18 8.76 19.21
C GLU A 143 -8.13 7.52 20.12
N GLY A 144 -7.25 7.54 21.12
CA GLY A 144 -6.95 6.41 22.02
C GLY A 144 -5.89 5.45 21.49
N LEU A 145 -5.29 5.75 20.33
CA LEU A 145 -4.14 5.02 19.78
C LEU A 145 -2.91 5.95 19.69
N VAL A 146 -1.75 5.36 19.90
CA VAL A 146 -0.44 5.99 19.66
C VAL A 146 0.17 5.39 18.39
N ASN A 147 0.64 6.27 17.50
CA ASN A 147 1.31 5.92 16.26
C ASN A 147 2.80 6.21 16.34
N MET A 148 3.63 5.21 16.10
CA MET A 148 5.08 5.30 16.15
C MET A 148 5.66 4.91 14.79
N SER A 149 6.56 5.74 14.25
CA SER A 149 7.23 5.43 12.99
C SER A 149 8.09 4.17 13.11
N ALA A 150 7.99 3.28 12.14
CA ALA A 150 8.82 2.09 12.02
C ALA A 150 9.66 2.10 10.73
N SER A 151 9.94 3.29 10.19
CA SER A 151 10.73 3.47 8.95
C SER A 151 12.18 2.98 9.05
N HIS A 152 12.72 2.89 10.27
CA HIS A 152 14.06 2.35 10.53
C HIS A 152 14.09 0.81 10.60
N LEU A 153 12.92 0.17 10.75
CA LEU A 153 12.81 -1.30 10.87
C LEU A 153 12.45 -1.97 9.54
N PHE A 154 11.72 -1.27 8.68
CA PHE A 154 11.17 -1.82 7.45
C PHE A 154 11.53 -0.94 6.27
N ASP A 155 11.94 -1.56 5.17
CA ASP A 155 12.10 -0.86 3.91
C ASP A 155 10.78 -0.24 3.47
N SER A 156 10.87 0.93 2.83
CA SER A 156 9.68 1.60 2.30
C SER A 156 9.01 0.76 1.21
N SER A 157 7.69 0.75 1.22
CA SER A 157 6.89 0.14 0.17
C SER A 157 6.48 1.18 -0.87
N VAL A 158 6.20 0.75 -2.10
CA VAL A 158 5.72 1.62 -3.18
C VAL A 158 4.29 1.22 -3.53
N THR A 159 3.39 2.19 -3.54
CA THR A 159 2.06 1.99 -4.12
C THR A 159 2.13 2.20 -5.63
N HIS A 160 1.55 1.26 -6.36
CA HIS A 160 1.42 1.31 -7.81
C HIS A 160 -0.05 1.44 -8.21
N ILE A 161 -0.29 2.14 -9.32
CA ILE A 161 -1.56 2.09 -10.04
C ILE A 161 -1.34 1.36 -11.36
N GLY A 162 -2.24 0.44 -11.67
CA GLY A 162 -2.14 -0.34 -12.89
C GLY A 162 -3.47 -0.53 -13.58
N PHE A 163 -3.40 -0.89 -14.84
CA PHE A 163 -4.55 -1.23 -15.68
C PHE A 163 -4.15 -2.27 -16.72
N ARG A 164 -5.15 -2.92 -17.29
CA ARG A 164 -4.94 -3.95 -18.31
C ARG A 164 -4.25 -3.38 -19.55
N ARG A 165 -3.25 -4.10 -20.05
CA ARG A 165 -2.59 -3.77 -21.33
C ARG A 165 -3.61 -3.75 -22.46
N GLY A 166 -3.48 -2.75 -23.35
CA GLY A 166 -4.41 -2.57 -24.46
C GLY A 166 -5.71 -1.86 -24.09
N THR A 167 -5.90 -1.46 -22.83
CA THR A 167 -7.04 -0.62 -22.42
C THR A 167 -6.98 0.72 -23.13
N PHE A 168 -8.08 1.13 -23.73
CA PHE A 168 -8.24 2.49 -24.25
C PHE A 168 -8.49 3.45 -23.09
N LEU A 169 -7.46 4.24 -22.76
CA LEU A 169 -7.53 5.23 -21.67
C LEU A 169 -8.36 6.43 -22.09
N ARG A 170 -9.56 6.54 -21.54
CA ARG A 170 -10.42 7.72 -21.70
C ARG A 170 -9.89 8.89 -20.88
N LYS A 171 -10.32 10.10 -21.21
CA LYS A 171 -9.82 11.32 -20.53
C LYS A 171 -10.02 11.23 -19.00
N TYR A 172 -11.17 10.82 -18.53
CA TYR A 172 -11.44 10.70 -17.09
C TYR A 172 -10.52 9.68 -16.38
N MET A 173 -10.06 8.64 -17.08
CA MET A 173 -9.11 7.68 -16.55
C MET A 173 -7.72 8.30 -16.37
N LEU A 174 -7.27 9.07 -17.35
CA LEU A 174 -6.00 9.81 -17.29
C LEU A 174 -6.05 10.86 -16.17
N ASP A 175 -7.13 11.62 -16.07
CA ASP A 175 -7.34 12.62 -15.02
C ASP A 175 -7.42 11.97 -13.62
N PHE A 176 -7.94 10.73 -13.53
CA PHE A 176 -7.92 9.97 -12.28
C PHE A 176 -6.50 9.60 -11.86
N ILE A 177 -5.70 9.08 -12.79
CA ILE A 177 -4.29 8.73 -12.54
C ILE A 177 -3.51 9.95 -12.09
N GLU A 178 -3.62 11.07 -12.80
CA GLU A 178 -2.91 12.31 -12.48
C GLU A 178 -3.33 12.89 -11.11
N LYS A 179 -4.62 12.83 -10.76
CA LYS A 179 -5.07 13.24 -9.43
C LYS A 179 -4.61 12.30 -8.30
N PHE A 180 -4.47 11.02 -8.60
CA PHE A 180 -3.96 10.03 -7.65
C PHE A 180 -2.45 10.15 -7.43
N ALA A 181 -1.71 10.36 -8.52
CA ALA A 181 -0.26 10.51 -8.56
C ALA A 181 0.14 11.64 -9.54
N PRO A 182 0.28 12.90 -9.08
CA PRO A 182 0.45 14.07 -9.97
C PRO A 182 1.67 14.04 -10.90
N HIS A 183 2.68 13.26 -10.57
CA HIS A 183 3.84 13.05 -11.44
C HIS A 183 3.56 12.10 -12.62
N LEU A 184 2.44 11.39 -12.59
CA LEU A 184 1.93 10.56 -13.68
C LEU A 184 0.95 11.37 -14.54
N ASP A 185 1.46 12.41 -15.20
CA ASP A 185 0.68 13.21 -16.13
C ASP A 185 0.26 12.40 -17.37
N HIS A 186 -0.64 12.96 -18.18
CA HIS A 186 -1.16 12.30 -19.38
C HIS A 186 -0.06 11.89 -20.38
N TRP A 187 1.03 12.66 -20.49
CA TRP A 187 2.12 12.35 -21.40
C TRP A 187 2.92 11.15 -20.89
N ARG A 188 3.30 11.19 -19.62
CA ARG A 188 4.07 10.11 -19.01
C ARG A 188 3.31 8.78 -18.99
N VAL A 189 2.00 8.83 -18.76
CA VAL A 189 1.15 7.63 -18.86
C VAL A 189 1.17 7.09 -20.30
N LYS A 190 1.04 7.93 -21.31
CA LYS A 190 1.09 7.51 -22.72
C LYS A 190 2.44 6.94 -23.11
N ASP A 191 3.54 7.55 -22.64
CA ASP A 191 4.90 7.05 -22.89
C ASP A 191 5.08 5.66 -22.25
N ALA A 192 4.64 5.47 -21.00
CA ALA A 192 4.69 4.18 -20.33
C ALA A 192 3.86 3.09 -21.04
N VAL A 193 2.71 3.46 -21.63
CA VAL A 193 1.88 2.55 -22.43
C VAL A 193 2.57 2.15 -23.74
N ALA A 194 3.34 3.04 -24.34
CA ALA A 194 4.05 2.77 -25.61
C ALA A 194 5.23 1.80 -25.44
N LEU A 195 5.73 1.60 -24.21
CA LEU A 195 6.83 0.66 -23.94
C LEU A 195 6.34 -0.78 -24.06
N SER A 196 7.16 -1.59 -24.73
CA SER A 196 6.77 -2.96 -25.09
C SER A 196 6.86 -3.93 -23.91
N THR A 197 7.84 -3.73 -23.02
CA THR A 197 8.16 -4.67 -21.94
C THR A 197 8.04 -4.04 -20.54
N GLY A 198 7.83 -4.89 -19.52
CA GLY A 198 7.87 -4.46 -18.11
C GLY A 198 9.24 -3.92 -17.73
N LYS A 199 10.33 -4.51 -18.26
CA LYS A 199 11.69 -4.06 -17.99
C LYS A 199 11.92 -2.62 -18.45
N GLU A 200 11.51 -2.28 -19.67
CA GLU A 200 11.59 -0.90 -20.18
C GLU A 200 10.79 0.07 -19.31
N ARG A 201 9.63 -0.35 -18.79
CA ARG A 201 8.84 0.49 -17.86
C ARG A 201 9.52 0.67 -16.52
N ILE A 202 10.11 -0.39 -15.95
CA ILE A 202 10.91 -0.29 -14.72
C ILE A 202 12.03 0.74 -14.92
N GLU A 203 12.80 0.63 -16.00
CA GLU A 203 13.88 1.56 -16.33
C GLU A 203 13.36 2.98 -16.51
N PHE A 204 12.22 3.16 -17.19
CA PHE A 204 11.58 4.47 -17.42
C PHE A 204 11.18 5.17 -16.11
N PHE A 205 10.75 4.41 -15.11
CA PHE A 205 10.35 4.96 -13.82
C PHE A 205 11.45 4.97 -12.76
N ASN A 206 12.59 4.32 -12.97
CA ASN A 206 13.68 4.24 -11.99
C ASN A 206 14.27 5.62 -11.61
N GLU A 207 14.24 6.58 -12.52
CA GLU A 207 14.76 7.93 -12.29
C GLU A 207 13.74 8.86 -11.61
N LEU A 208 12.51 8.38 -11.36
CA LEU A 208 11.49 9.18 -10.71
C LEU A 208 11.70 9.26 -9.21
N GLU A 209 11.85 10.49 -8.72
CA GLU A 209 11.75 10.75 -7.29
C GLU A 209 10.27 10.66 -6.86
N LEU A 210 9.92 9.54 -6.22
CA LEU A 210 8.54 9.33 -5.77
C LEU A 210 8.28 10.10 -4.47
N PRO A 211 7.13 10.77 -4.35
CA PRO A 211 6.74 11.40 -3.10
C PRO A 211 6.57 10.35 -1.99
N THR A 212 6.94 10.70 -0.76
CA THR A 212 6.71 9.87 0.43
C THR A 212 5.45 10.35 1.15
N ARG A 213 4.60 9.42 1.57
CA ARG A 213 3.37 9.66 2.33
C ARG A 213 3.39 8.95 3.66
#